data_1cb1b640bc120d1a9fc128454a0597bc
#
_entry.id   1cb1b640bc120d1a9fc128454a0597bc
#
_cell.length_a   1.000
_cell.length_b   1.000
_cell.length_c   1.000
_cell.angle_alpha   90.00
_cell.angle_beta   90.00
_cell.angle_gamma   90.00
#
_symmetry.space_group_name_H-M   'P 1'
#
loop_
_entity.id
_entity.type
_entity.pdbx_description
1 polymer ?
#
loop_
_entity_poly.entity_id
_entity_poly.type
_entity_poly.pdbx_seq_one_letter_code
_entity_poly.pdbx_strand_id
1 'polypeptide(L)'
;MKKQNSIIMAQIDQYAKGELVNRVEGDPEEIASTYISFFTGGIQISVSLVISIYFAVTFSEILTGIALIFMTLSYVGTLLYRKQYQKAKKQLKDYSDKYYSEITENFRNLEGIKSFNLQNTIMERLKQTYQRNFCLSKRMFFIEGKINFTKNIGNTIFETVLLLSASILIIHGKLSIGNLVSFNQYISNVFNSSSQVIDYIMRLNACEVNIRRIEEIKAGFQEDSSNEKNL
;
A
#
# COMPACT_ATOMS: atom_id res chain seq x y z
N MET A 1 -23.90 -5.42 38.61
CA MET A 1 -22.97 -6.43 38.05
C MET A 1 -23.57 -7.34 36.98
N LYS A 2 -24.70 -8.07 37.20
CA LYS A 2 -25.26 -8.98 36.16
C LYS A 2 -25.76 -8.27 34.88
N LYS A 3 -26.37 -7.09 35.01
CA LYS A 3 -26.92 -6.32 33.87
C LYS A 3 -25.83 -5.65 32.99
N GLN A 4 -24.75 -5.30 33.59
CA GLN A 4 -23.56 -4.69 32.96
C GLN A 4 -22.83 -5.74 32.08
N ASN A 5 -22.62 -6.94 32.60
CA ASN A 5 -22.04 -8.04 31.81
C ASN A 5 -22.92 -8.42 30.60
N SER A 6 -24.25 -8.23 30.66
CA SER A 6 -25.15 -8.54 29.55
C SER A 6 -25.10 -7.49 28.43
N ILE A 7 -24.87 -6.22 28.75
CA ILE A 7 -24.75 -5.13 27.75
C ILE A 7 -23.38 -5.21 27.05
N ILE A 8 -22.31 -5.41 27.82
CA ILE A 8 -20.97 -5.63 27.27
C ILE A 8 -20.94 -6.89 26.38
N MET A 9 -21.61 -7.97 26.82
CA MET A 9 -21.73 -9.20 26.05
C MET A 9 -22.54 -8.99 24.75
N ALA A 10 -23.61 -8.21 24.79
CA ALA A 10 -24.43 -7.89 23.61
C ALA A 10 -23.69 -7.02 22.57
N GLN A 11 -22.84 -6.10 23.01
CA GLN A 11 -21.98 -5.32 22.12
C GLN A 11 -20.83 -6.17 21.55
N ILE A 12 -20.26 -7.06 22.35
CA ILE A 12 -19.24 -8.03 21.90
C ILE A 12 -19.82 -9.03 20.88
N ASP A 13 -21.07 -9.45 21.06
CA ASP A 13 -21.78 -10.36 20.13
C ASP A 13 -22.11 -9.69 18.79
N GLN A 14 -22.17 -8.36 18.74
CA GLN A 14 -22.39 -7.60 17.51
C GLN A 14 -21.16 -7.62 16.57
N TYR A 15 -19.96 -7.83 17.13
CA TYR A 15 -18.74 -8.02 16.35
C TYR A 15 -18.40 -9.51 16.22
N ALA A 16 -18.06 -9.95 15.02
CA ALA A 16 -17.50 -11.29 14.85
C ALA A 16 -16.25 -11.42 15.77
N LYS A 17 -16.17 -12.50 16.57
CA LYS A 17 -15.09 -12.70 17.56
C LYS A 17 -13.68 -12.45 16.97
N GLY A 18 -13.46 -12.80 15.70
CA GLY A 18 -12.20 -12.54 14.99
C GLY A 18 -11.94 -11.06 14.70
N GLU A 19 -12.98 -10.26 14.48
CA GLU A 19 -12.87 -8.83 14.24
C GLU A 19 -12.46 -8.09 15.52
N LEU A 20 -13.00 -8.48 16.66
CA LEU A 20 -12.65 -7.91 17.98
C LEU A 20 -11.19 -8.21 18.34
N VAL A 21 -10.71 -9.43 18.14
CA VAL A 21 -9.30 -9.79 18.35
C VAL A 21 -8.39 -8.96 17.47
N ASN A 22 -8.74 -8.81 16.20
CA ASN A 22 -7.93 -8.01 15.26
C ASN A 22 -7.90 -6.52 15.65
N ARG A 23 -9.00 -5.96 16.16
CA ARG A 23 -9.06 -4.56 16.62
C ARG A 23 -8.30 -4.33 17.94
N VAL A 24 -8.16 -5.36 18.77
CA VAL A 24 -7.48 -5.25 20.09
C VAL A 24 -5.99 -5.57 20.00
N GLU A 25 -5.60 -6.51 19.15
CA GLU A 25 -4.20 -6.95 19.00
C GLU A 25 -3.59 -6.44 17.67
N GLY A 26 -4.26 -6.66 16.55
CA GLY A 26 -3.72 -6.35 15.21
C GLY A 26 -3.61 -4.87 14.92
N ASP A 27 -4.68 -4.10 15.16
CA ASP A 27 -4.68 -2.66 14.85
C ASP A 27 -3.65 -1.88 15.70
N PRO A 28 -3.49 -2.10 17.03
CA PRO A 28 -2.44 -1.45 17.82
C PRO A 28 -1.02 -1.85 17.40
N GLU A 29 -0.79 -3.11 17.03
CA GLU A 29 0.51 -3.58 16.54
C GLU A 29 0.87 -2.90 15.22
N GLU A 30 -0.09 -2.80 14.30
CA GLU A 30 0.10 -2.11 13.01
C GLU A 30 0.36 -0.61 13.22
N ILE A 31 -0.34 0.04 14.15
CA ILE A 31 -0.09 1.43 14.52
C ILE A 31 1.32 1.59 15.07
N ALA A 32 1.71 0.78 16.05
CA ALA A 32 3.03 0.85 16.68
C ALA A 32 4.15 0.62 15.65
N SER A 33 4.02 -0.40 14.81
CA SER A 33 4.99 -0.70 13.74
C SER A 33 5.09 0.41 12.71
N THR A 34 3.97 1.06 12.37
CA THR A 34 3.92 2.21 11.45
C THR A 34 4.64 3.42 12.05
N TYR A 35 4.40 3.73 13.32
CA TYR A 35 5.09 4.85 13.99
C TYR A 35 6.60 4.58 14.12
N ILE A 36 7.00 3.37 14.54
CA ILE A 36 8.43 3.01 14.63
C ILE A 36 9.09 3.12 13.26
N SER A 37 8.48 2.57 12.21
CA SER A 37 9.01 2.67 10.85
C SER A 37 9.02 4.09 10.32
N PHE A 38 8.07 4.94 10.71
CA PHE A 38 8.06 6.35 10.35
C PHE A 38 9.25 7.10 10.97
N PHE A 39 9.54 6.90 12.24
CA PHE A 39 10.69 7.56 12.87
C PHE A 39 12.02 7.03 12.33
N THR A 40 12.18 5.72 12.24
CA THR A 40 13.46 5.13 11.79
C THR A 40 13.69 5.33 10.29
N GLY A 41 12.73 4.92 9.48
CA GLY A 41 12.83 5.01 8.02
C GLY A 41 12.62 6.43 7.48
N GLY A 42 11.73 7.21 8.07
CA GLY A 42 11.44 8.59 7.66
C GLY A 42 12.66 9.51 7.82
N ILE A 43 13.36 9.41 8.94
CA ILE A 43 14.62 10.14 9.15
C ILE A 43 15.67 9.71 8.12
N GLN A 44 15.86 8.40 7.96
CA GLN A 44 16.82 7.87 6.98
C GLN A 44 16.54 8.35 5.56
N ILE A 45 15.29 8.31 5.12
CA ILE A 45 14.89 8.75 3.78
C ILE A 45 15.11 10.26 3.62
N SER A 46 14.73 11.06 4.63
CA SER A 46 14.89 12.51 4.58
C SER A 46 16.36 12.90 4.47
N VAL A 47 17.22 12.30 5.29
CA VAL A 47 18.68 12.54 5.25
C VAL A 47 19.25 12.08 3.91
N SER A 48 18.89 10.88 3.44
CA SER A 48 19.34 10.36 2.15
C SER A 48 18.92 11.28 0.99
N LEU A 49 17.70 11.80 1.03
CA LEU A 49 17.17 12.69 -0.01
C LEU A 49 17.91 14.03 -0.05
N VAL A 50 18.10 14.66 1.10
CA VAL A 50 18.83 15.94 1.21
C VAL A 50 20.27 15.78 0.72
N ILE A 51 20.97 14.74 1.19
CA ILE A 51 22.37 14.48 0.78
C ILE A 51 22.44 14.21 -0.72
N SER A 52 21.53 13.38 -1.25
CA SER A 52 21.54 13.01 -2.65
C SER A 52 21.25 14.21 -3.57
N ILE A 53 20.31 15.07 -3.21
CA ILE A 53 20.02 16.29 -3.98
C ILE A 53 21.23 17.25 -3.93
N TYR A 54 21.81 17.44 -2.75
CA TYR A 54 22.98 18.33 -2.59
C TYR A 54 24.13 17.88 -3.51
N PHE A 55 24.52 16.61 -3.46
CA PHE A 55 25.60 16.10 -4.31
C PHE A 55 25.23 16.08 -5.79
N ALA A 56 23.97 15.73 -6.15
CA ALA A 56 23.53 15.76 -7.55
C ALA A 56 23.70 17.17 -8.16
N VAL A 57 23.27 18.21 -7.44
CA VAL A 57 23.45 19.61 -7.87
C VAL A 57 24.93 20.00 -7.97
N THR A 58 25.72 19.59 -6.97
CA THR A 58 27.16 19.91 -6.94
C THR A 58 27.94 19.27 -8.10
N PHE A 59 27.57 18.07 -8.53
CA PHE A 59 28.22 17.41 -9.65
C PHE A 59 27.84 18.02 -11.01
N SER A 60 26.58 18.33 -11.24
CA SER A 60 26.10 18.99 -12.45
C SER A 60 24.67 19.52 -12.30
N GLU A 61 24.53 20.83 -12.31
CA GLU A 61 23.21 21.49 -12.31
C GLU A 61 22.38 21.11 -13.53
N ILE A 62 23.02 20.97 -14.71
CA ILE A 62 22.33 20.65 -15.97
C ILE A 62 21.73 19.24 -15.90
N LEU A 63 22.51 18.24 -15.46
CA LEU A 63 22.05 16.87 -15.35
C LEU A 63 20.96 16.74 -14.28
N THR A 64 21.07 17.49 -13.19
CA THR A 64 20.03 17.53 -12.13
C THR A 64 18.73 18.13 -12.65
N GLY A 65 18.79 19.20 -13.44
CA GLY A 65 17.63 19.79 -14.10
C GLY A 65 16.93 18.80 -15.02
N ILE A 66 17.68 18.08 -15.86
CA ILE A 66 17.16 17.02 -16.72
C ILE A 66 16.47 15.93 -15.87
N ALA A 67 17.10 15.46 -14.80
CA ALA A 67 16.57 14.43 -13.92
C ALA A 67 15.25 14.86 -13.27
N LEU A 68 15.13 16.10 -12.79
CA LEU A 68 13.89 16.63 -12.20
C LEU A 68 12.74 16.71 -13.21
N ILE A 69 13.02 17.09 -14.45
CA ILE A 69 12.01 17.11 -15.53
C ILE A 69 11.49 15.69 -15.78
N PHE A 70 12.38 14.71 -15.94
CA PHE A 70 11.99 13.32 -16.17
C PHE A 70 11.24 12.72 -14.99
N MET A 71 11.66 13.05 -13.77
CA MET A 71 10.97 12.62 -12.54
C MET A 71 9.53 13.14 -12.52
N THR A 72 9.34 14.41 -12.79
CA THR A 72 8.01 15.03 -12.85
C THR A 72 7.14 14.39 -13.93
N LEU A 73 7.71 14.15 -15.11
CA LEU A 73 6.99 13.52 -16.23
C LEU A 73 6.59 12.07 -15.91
N SER A 74 7.46 11.29 -15.28
CA SER A 74 7.17 9.92 -14.84
C SER A 74 6.08 9.88 -13.78
N TYR A 75 6.08 10.84 -12.86
CA TYR A 75 5.03 10.97 -11.84
C TYR A 75 3.67 11.27 -12.46
N VAL A 76 3.60 12.25 -13.36
CA VAL A 76 2.37 12.59 -14.10
C VAL A 76 1.86 11.40 -14.90
N GLY A 77 2.75 10.67 -15.60
CA GLY A 77 2.40 9.45 -16.32
C GLY A 77 1.75 8.39 -15.43
N THR A 78 2.23 8.23 -14.20
CA THR A 78 1.66 7.29 -13.22
C THR A 78 0.27 7.73 -12.74
N LEU A 79 0.04 9.04 -12.57
CA LEU A 79 -1.25 9.58 -12.13
C LEU A 79 -2.38 9.28 -13.13
N LEU A 80 -2.10 9.18 -14.42
CA LEU A 80 -3.09 8.85 -15.45
C LEU A 80 -3.73 7.47 -15.22
N TYR A 81 -2.97 6.51 -14.71
CA TYR A 81 -3.45 5.15 -14.44
C TYR A 81 -4.07 4.98 -13.04
N ARG A 82 -3.90 5.94 -12.14
CA ARG A 82 -4.29 5.85 -10.73
C ARG A 82 -5.76 5.45 -10.53
N LYS A 83 -6.67 6.12 -11.25
CA LYS A 83 -8.13 5.85 -11.14
C LYS A 83 -8.49 4.43 -11.60
N GLN A 84 -7.90 3.98 -12.72
CA GLN A 84 -8.14 2.64 -13.24
C GLN A 84 -7.60 1.57 -12.29
N TYR A 85 -6.40 1.78 -11.75
CA TYR A 85 -5.78 0.91 -10.77
C TYR A 85 -6.61 0.79 -9.49
N GLN A 86 -7.01 1.91 -8.91
CA GLN A 86 -7.83 1.92 -7.69
C GLN A 86 -9.17 1.21 -7.89
N LYS A 87 -9.85 1.43 -9.02
CA LYS A 87 -11.12 0.75 -9.35
C LYS A 87 -10.94 -0.75 -9.50
N ALA A 88 -9.90 -1.18 -10.22
CA ALA A 88 -9.62 -2.60 -10.42
C ALA A 88 -9.22 -3.28 -9.10
N LYS A 89 -8.39 -2.62 -8.28
CA LYS A 89 -7.98 -3.11 -6.95
C LYS A 89 -9.17 -3.29 -6.00
N LYS A 90 -10.07 -2.30 -5.96
CA LYS A 90 -11.29 -2.40 -5.15
C LYS A 90 -12.16 -3.56 -5.61
N GLN A 91 -12.43 -3.67 -6.92
CA GLN A 91 -13.24 -4.78 -7.46
C GLN A 91 -12.63 -6.15 -7.15
N LEU A 92 -11.30 -6.28 -7.30
CA LEU A 92 -10.60 -7.52 -6.97
C LEU A 92 -10.73 -7.85 -5.48
N LYS A 93 -10.53 -6.86 -4.60
CA LYS A 93 -10.65 -7.04 -3.16
C LYS A 93 -12.05 -7.50 -2.77
N ASP A 94 -13.10 -6.79 -3.21
CA ASP A 94 -14.50 -7.12 -2.88
C ASP A 94 -14.87 -8.55 -3.31
N TYR A 95 -14.37 -9.00 -4.47
CA TYR A 95 -14.59 -10.37 -4.96
C TYR A 95 -13.73 -11.41 -4.25
N SER A 96 -12.50 -11.08 -3.88
CA SER A 96 -11.65 -11.96 -3.10
C SER A 96 -12.23 -12.21 -1.72
N ASP A 97 -12.69 -11.15 -1.05
CA ASP A 97 -13.33 -11.26 0.27
C ASP A 97 -14.57 -12.16 0.19
N LYS A 98 -15.41 -12.00 -0.84
CA LYS A 98 -16.54 -12.87 -1.09
C LYS A 98 -16.14 -14.34 -1.31
N TYR A 99 -15.10 -14.58 -2.11
CA TYR A 99 -14.58 -15.93 -2.39
C TYR A 99 -14.08 -16.60 -1.11
N TYR A 100 -13.29 -15.89 -0.30
CA TYR A 100 -12.79 -16.44 0.96
C TYR A 100 -13.92 -16.67 1.98
N SER A 101 -14.92 -15.81 2.03
CA SER A 101 -16.12 -16.00 2.86
C SER A 101 -16.89 -17.24 2.46
N GLU A 102 -17.13 -17.46 1.15
CA GLU A 102 -17.79 -18.68 0.65
C GLU A 102 -17.00 -19.94 1.00
N ILE A 103 -15.67 -19.92 0.87
CA ILE A 103 -14.83 -21.05 1.27
C ILE A 103 -14.97 -21.33 2.76
N THR A 104 -14.85 -20.32 3.60
CA THR A 104 -14.93 -20.46 5.07
C THR A 104 -16.29 -21.00 5.51
N GLU A 105 -17.37 -20.49 4.90
CA GLU A 105 -18.73 -20.97 5.18
C GLU A 105 -18.92 -22.43 4.78
N ASN A 106 -18.41 -22.83 3.60
CA ASN A 106 -18.50 -24.21 3.15
C ASN A 106 -17.67 -25.17 4.02
N PHE A 107 -16.51 -24.75 4.51
CA PHE A 107 -15.74 -25.54 5.47
C PHE A 107 -16.45 -25.69 6.81
N ARG A 108 -17.10 -24.64 7.30
CA ARG A 108 -17.89 -24.68 8.54
C ARG A 108 -19.08 -25.64 8.43
N ASN A 109 -19.69 -25.74 7.25
CA ASN A 109 -20.87 -26.56 6.98
C ASN A 109 -20.55 -27.90 6.29
N LEU A 110 -19.31 -28.39 6.38
CA LEU A 110 -18.83 -29.55 5.62
C LEU A 110 -19.62 -30.84 5.91
N GLU A 111 -20.06 -31.02 7.17
CA GLU A 111 -20.88 -32.17 7.56
C GLU A 111 -22.27 -32.15 6.89
N GLY A 112 -22.91 -30.99 6.85
CA GLY A 112 -24.19 -30.80 6.16
C GLY A 112 -24.05 -31.02 4.65
N ILE A 113 -22.98 -30.50 4.04
CA ILE A 113 -22.70 -30.68 2.62
C ILE A 113 -22.56 -32.17 2.27
N LYS A 114 -21.89 -32.94 3.12
CA LYS A 114 -21.75 -34.41 2.95
C LYS A 114 -23.05 -35.14 3.15
N SER A 115 -23.83 -34.78 4.19
CA SER A 115 -25.10 -35.43 4.54
C SER A 115 -26.15 -35.28 3.44
N PHE A 116 -26.20 -34.10 2.78
CA PHE A 116 -27.12 -33.82 1.69
C PHE A 116 -26.56 -34.11 0.29
N ASN A 117 -25.35 -34.68 0.18
CA ASN A 117 -24.69 -35.02 -1.08
C ASN A 117 -24.54 -33.82 -2.05
N LEU A 118 -24.24 -32.61 -1.50
CA LEU A 118 -24.18 -31.35 -2.24
C LEU A 118 -22.80 -30.99 -2.75
N GLN A 119 -21.79 -31.89 -2.62
CA GLN A 119 -20.38 -31.60 -2.92
C GLN A 119 -20.19 -31.09 -4.34
N ASN A 120 -20.82 -31.73 -5.34
CA ASN A 120 -20.69 -31.35 -6.74
C ASN A 120 -21.28 -29.96 -7.02
N THR A 121 -22.43 -29.66 -6.43
CA THR A 121 -23.11 -28.36 -6.60
C THR A 121 -22.28 -27.22 -6.00
N ILE A 122 -21.72 -27.44 -4.79
CA ILE A 122 -20.86 -26.45 -4.14
C ILE A 122 -19.54 -26.27 -4.86
N MET A 123 -18.95 -27.37 -5.34
CA MET A 123 -17.72 -27.31 -6.13
C MET A 123 -17.91 -26.50 -7.42
N GLU A 124 -19.04 -26.66 -8.08
CA GLU A 124 -19.33 -25.91 -9.31
C GLU A 124 -19.55 -24.42 -9.04
N ARG A 125 -20.24 -24.09 -7.94
CA ARG A 125 -20.40 -22.71 -7.48
C ARG A 125 -19.07 -22.06 -7.10
N LEU A 126 -18.21 -22.74 -6.34
CA LEU A 126 -16.87 -22.27 -6.00
C LEU A 126 -16.02 -22.07 -7.24
N LYS A 127 -16.10 -22.97 -8.22
CA LYS A 127 -15.40 -22.84 -9.49
C LYS A 127 -15.82 -21.57 -10.25
N GLN A 128 -17.10 -21.25 -10.29
CA GLN A 128 -17.60 -20.03 -10.93
C GLN A 128 -17.10 -18.78 -10.22
N THR A 129 -17.16 -18.74 -8.88
CA THR A 129 -16.65 -17.61 -8.10
C THR A 129 -15.14 -17.47 -8.27
N TYR A 130 -14.40 -18.57 -8.26
CA TYR A 130 -12.97 -18.60 -8.56
C TYR A 130 -12.64 -18.05 -9.94
N GLN A 131 -13.34 -18.52 -10.99
CA GLN A 131 -13.11 -18.04 -12.35
C GLN A 131 -13.30 -16.53 -12.48
N ARG A 132 -14.30 -15.98 -11.77
CA ARG A 132 -14.54 -14.54 -11.77
C ARG A 132 -13.44 -13.77 -11.03
N ASN A 133 -13.00 -14.28 -9.89
CA ASN A 133 -11.86 -13.74 -9.15
C ASN A 133 -10.59 -13.77 -10.01
N PHE A 134 -10.32 -14.88 -10.66
CA PHE A 134 -9.20 -15.04 -11.58
C PHE A 134 -9.24 -14.04 -12.75
N CYS A 135 -10.41 -13.82 -13.34
CA CYS A 135 -10.58 -12.82 -14.41
C CYS A 135 -10.26 -11.39 -13.93
N LEU A 136 -10.69 -11.03 -12.71
CA LEU A 136 -10.38 -9.74 -12.10
C LEU A 136 -8.90 -9.62 -11.75
N SER A 137 -8.29 -10.67 -11.23
CA SER A 137 -6.84 -10.73 -10.96
C SER A 137 -6.04 -10.55 -12.25
N LYS A 138 -6.43 -11.22 -13.32
CA LYS A 138 -5.82 -11.06 -14.64
C LYS A 138 -5.92 -9.61 -15.14
N ARG A 139 -7.09 -9.00 -15.00
CA ARG A 139 -7.29 -7.58 -15.36
C ARG A 139 -6.38 -6.66 -14.54
N MET A 140 -6.28 -6.89 -13.25
CA MET A 140 -5.39 -6.14 -12.36
C MET A 140 -3.93 -6.28 -12.79
N PHE A 141 -3.47 -7.51 -13.06
CA PHE A 141 -2.14 -7.80 -13.56
C PHE A 141 -1.80 -7.05 -14.86
N PHE A 142 -2.74 -6.97 -15.81
CA PHE A 142 -2.54 -6.19 -17.03
C PHE A 142 -2.44 -4.69 -16.80
N ILE A 143 -3.21 -4.14 -15.84
CA ILE A 143 -3.11 -2.72 -15.49
C ILE A 143 -1.76 -2.44 -14.82
N GLU A 144 -1.33 -3.28 -13.89
CA GLU A 144 0.00 -3.20 -13.27
C GLU A 144 1.12 -3.33 -14.30
N GLY A 145 0.99 -4.26 -15.24
CA GLY A 145 1.91 -4.43 -16.34
C GLY A 145 2.05 -3.17 -17.19
N LYS A 146 0.94 -2.51 -17.53
CA LYS A 146 0.96 -1.23 -18.27
C LYS A 146 1.66 -0.13 -17.48
N ILE A 147 1.39 -0.02 -16.19
CA ILE A 147 2.03 0.97 -15.31
C ILE A 147 3.55 0.72 -15.26
N ASN A 148 3.95 -0.52 -15.02
CA ASN A 148 5.36 -0.89 -14.95
C ASN A 148 6.09 -0.71 -16.28
N PHE A 149 5.45 -1.06 -17.39
CA PHE A 149 5.97 -0.85 -18.73
C PHE A 149 6.19 0.65 -19.01
N THR A 150 5.23 1.50 -18.70
CA THR A 150 5.34 2.96 -18.86
C THR A 150 6.47 3.52 -18.00
N LYS A 151 6.60 3.06 -16.75
CA LYS A 151 7.71 3.46 -15.86
C LYS A 151 9.06 3.02 -16.41
N ASN A 152 9.18 1.78 -16.86
CA ASN A 152 10.44 1.22 -17.37
C ASN A 152 10.90 1.94 -18.65
N ILE A 153 9.98 2.21 -19.58
CA ILE A 153 10.31 3.01 -20.77
C ILE A 153 10.77 4.41 -20.37
N GLY A 154 10.05 5.08 -19.46
CA GLY A 154 10.44 6.39 -18.96
C GLY A 154 11.84 6.37 -18.35
N ASN A 155 12.16 5.36 -17.56
CA ASN A 155 13.48 5.20 -16.94
C ASN A 155 14.58 4.95 -17.98
N THR A 156 14.33 4.07 -18.96
CA THR A 156 15.30 3.80 -20.05
C THR A 156 15.59 5.03 -20.88
N ILE A 157 14.56 5.81 -21.23
CA ILE A 157 14.72 7.08 -21.95
C ILE A 157 15.54 8.07 -21.11
N PHE A 158 15.21 8.19 -19.82
CA PHE A 158 15.95 9.04 -18.89
C PHE A 158 17.43 8.66 -18.83
N GLU A 159 17.75 7.38 -18.61
CA GLU A 159 19.14 6.88 -18.57
C GLU A 159 19.88 7.17 -19.87
N THR A 160 19.25 6.96 -21.01
CA THR A 160 19.83 7.22 -22.33
C THR A 160 20.12 8.72 -22.50
N VAL A 161 19.18 9.59 -22.19
CA VAL A 161 19.35 11.06 -22.28
C VAL A 161 20.43 11.53 -21.30
N LEU A 162 20.45 10.97 -20.09
CA LEU A 162 21.47 11.27 -19.10
C LEU A 162 22.87 10.91 -19.57
N LEU A 163 23.05 9.69 -20.10
CA LEU A 163 24.35 9.23 -20.62
C LEU A 163 24.83 10.07 -21.81
N LEU A 164 23.94 10.41 -22.73
CA LEU A 164 24.27 11.27 -23.87
C LEU A 164 24.68 12.67 -23.41
N SER A 165 23.92 13.29 -22.53
CA SER A 165 24.20 14.62 -22.00
C SER A 165 25.50 14.65 -21.19
N ALA A 166 25.73 13.62 -20.36
CA ALA A 166 26.94 13.48 -19.58
C ALA A 166 28.17 13.26 -20.46
N SER A 167 28.05 12.47 -21.55
CA SER A 167 29.15 12.26 -22.50
C SER A 167 29.59 13.57 -23.18
N ILE A 168 28.63 14.42 -23.55
CA ILE A 168 28.93 15.76 -24.09
C ILE A 168 29.68 16.61 -23.07
N LEU A 169 29.25 16.59 -21.80
CA LEU A 169 29.90 17.36 -20.72
C LEU A 169 31.31 16.84 -20.43
N ILE A 170 31.55 15.53 -20.54
CA ILE A 170 32.87 14.92 -20.37
C ILE A 170 33.83 15.35 -21.52
N ILE A 171 33.35 15.30 -22.76
CA ILE A 171 34.12 15.74 -23.92
C ILE A 171 34.56 17.22 -23.80
N HIS A 172 33.68 18.05 -23.23
CA HIS A 172 34.00 19.46 -22.99
C HIS A 172 34.81 19.71 -21.70
N GLY A 173 35.24 18.67 -21.02
CA GLY A 173 36.02 18.76 -19.78
C GLY A 173 35.30 19.31 -18.57
N LYS A 174 33.96 19.41 -18.64
CA LYS A 174 33.11 19.93 -17.54
C LYS A 174 32.71 18.87 -16.53
N LEU A 175 32.83 17.59 -16.85
CA LEU A 175 32.48 16.47 -15.99
C LEU A 175 33.54 15.38 -16.10
N SER A 176 33.87 14.73 -14.98
CA SER A 176 34.71 13.52 -14.99
C SER A 176 33.86 12.25 -15.05
N ILE A 177 34.42 11.14 -15.50
CA ILE A 177 33.75 9.83 -15.50
C ILE A 177 33.38 9.43 -14.09
N GLY A 178 34.22 9.68 -13.08
CA GLY A 178 33.92 9.42 -11.68
C GLY A 178 32.74 10.22 -11.18
N ASN A 179 32.63 11.50 -11.57
CA ASN A 179 31.49 12.34 -11.22
C ASN A 179 30.17 11.83 -11.85
N LEU A 180 30.24 11.30 -13.09
CA LEU A 180 29.07 10.68 -13.73
C LEU A 180 28.55 9.45 -12.97
N VAL A 181 29.45 8.56 -12.55
CA VAL A 181 29.09 7.37 -11.78
C VAL A 181 28.45 7.77 -10.44
N SER A 182 29.07 8.72 -9.74
CA SER A 182 28.54 9.25 -8.48
C SER A 182 27.21 9.95 -8.68
N PHE A 183 27.06 10.75 -9.72
CA PHE A 183 25.80 11.40 -10.06
C PHE A 183 24.68 10.39 -10.29
N ASN A 184 24.92 9.32 -11.07
CA ASN A 184 23.93 8.28 -11.32
C ASN A 184 23.48 7.60 -10.03
N GLN A 185 24.40 7.35 -9.09
CA GLN A 185 24.07 6.79 -7.78
C GLN A 185 23.19 7.74 -6.96
N TYR A 186 23.52 9.02 -6.89
CA TYR A 186 22.75 9.99 -6.12
C TYR A 186 21.36 10.24 -6.73
N ILE A 187 21.26 10.34 -8.05
CA ILE A 187 19.96 10.53 -8.69
C ILE A 187 19.06 9.30 -8.54
N SER A 188 19.61 8.09 -8.58
CA SER A 188 18.89 6.85 -8.28
C SER A 188 18.37 6.84 -6.85
N ASN A 189 19.17 7.31 -5.89
CA ASN A 189 18.74 7.47 -4.50
C ASN A 189 17.61 8.50 -4.36
N VAL A 190 17.61 9.60 -5.11
CA VAL A 190 16.51 10.59 -5.13
C VAL A 190 15.21 9.93 -5.60
N PHE A 191 15.25 9.16 -6.71
CA PHE A 191 14.09 8.44 -7.22
C PHE A 191 13.54 7.43 -6.21
N ASN A 192 14.42 6.61 -5.63
CA ASN A 192 14.04 5.61 -4.63
C ASN A 192 13.45 6.23 -3.38
N SER A 193 14.10 7.27 -2.85
CA SER A 193 13.62 7.98 -1.65
C SER A 193 12.26 8.66 -1.90
N SER A 194 12.06 9.25 -3.07
CA SER A 194 10.78 9.86 -3.43
C SER A 194 9.65 8.85 -3.51
N SER A 195 9.90 7.65 -4.03
CA SER A 195 8.93 6.54 -4.04
C SER A 195 8.59 6.08 -2.63
N GLN A 196 9.59 5.97 -1.76
CA GLN A 196 9.41 5.58 -0.37
C GLN A 196 8.59 6.61 0.42
N VAL A 197 8.75 7.91 0.19
CA VAL A 197 7.91 8.96 0.81
C VAL A 197 6.44 8.74 0.50
N ILE A 198 6.10 8.39 -0.74
CA ILE A 198 4.72 8.12 -1.14
C ILE A 198 4.17 6.90 -0.39
N ASP A 199 4.95 5.83 -0.27
CA ASP A 199 4.56 4.63 0.47
C ASP A 199 4.34 4.93 1.96
N TYR A 200 5.15 5.77 2.56
CA TYR A 200 4.97 6.21 3.95
C TYR A 200 3.68 7.03 4.14
N ILE A 201 3.38 7.96 3.24
CA ILE A 201 2.12 8.72 3.29
C ILE A 201 0.91 7.77 3.20
N MET A 202 0.97 6.74 2.34
CA MET A 202 -0.11 5.77 2.25
C MET A 202 -0.27 4.93 3.52
N ARG A 203 0.82 4.54 4.18
CA ARG A 203 0.78 3.81 5.46
C ARG A 203 0.22 4.68 6.59
N LEU A 204 0.60 5.95 6.66
CA LEU A 204 0.04 6.89 7.63
C LEU A 204 -1.48 7.05 7.47
N ASN A 205 -1.97 7.16 6.24
CA ASN A 205 -3.41 7.22 5.97
C ASN A 205 -4.14 5.93 6.38
N ALA A 206 -3.51 4.76 6.22
CA ALA A 206 -4.07 3.49 6.70
C ALA A 206 -4.09 3.44 8.23
N CYS A 207 -3.03 3.93 8.89
CA CYS A 207 -2.93 4.00 10.34
C CYS A 207 -4.03 4.90 10.95
N GLU A 208 -4.39 6.00 10.30
CA GLU A 208 -5.49 6.88 10.74
C GLU A 208 -6.83 6.11 10.79
N VAL A 209 -7.07 5.23 9.84
CA VAL A 209 -8.28 4.39 9.84
C VAL A 209 -8.27 3.42 11.02
N ASN A 210 -7.13 2.82 11.33
CA ASN A 210 -6.99 1.89 12.46
C ASN A 210 -7.17 2.63 13.80
N ILE A 211 -6.61 3.83 13.93
CA ILE A 211 -6.81 4.69 15.13
C ILE A 211 -8.31 4.97 15.32
N ARG A 212 -9.03 5.37 14.27
CA ARG A 212 -10.46 5.63 14.35
C ARG A 212 -11.26 4.43 14.80
N ARG A 213 -10.92 3.23 14.32
CA ARG A 213 -11.57 1.98 14.75
C ARG A 213 -11.36 1.68 16.23
N ILE A 214 -10.19 1.98 16.78
CA ILE A 214 -9.90 1.83 18.20
C ILE A 214 -10.66 2.87 19.02
N GLU A 215 -10.74 4.12 18.54
CA GLU A 215 -11.50 5.18 19.18
C GLU A 215 -13.00 4.88 19.25
N GLU A 216 -13.57 4.28 18.20
CA GLU A 216 -14.97 3.83 18.19
C GLU A 216 -15.26 2.82 19.31
N ILE A 217 -14.35 1.86 19.54
CA ILE A 217 -14.48 0.91 20.63
C ILE A 217 -14.38 1.64 22.00
N LYS A 218 -13.39 2.53 22.14
CA LYS A 218 -13.19 3.29 23.39
C LYS A 218 -14.39 4.19 23.71
N ALA A 219 -14.98 4.84 22.71
CA ALA A 219 -16.17 5.67 22.88
C ALA A 219 -17.37 4.83 23.35
N GLY A 220 -17.60 3.65 22.77
CA GLY A 220 -18.66 2.75 23.23
C GLY A 220 -18.51 2.29 24.67
N PHE A 221 -17.29 2.06 25.13
CA PHE A 221 -17.02 1.74 26.55
C PHE A 221 -17.17 2.94 27.51
N GLN A 222 -16.89 4.17 27.04
CA GLN A 222 -17.02 5.38 27.86
C GLN A 222 -18.47 5.85 28.03
N GLU A 223 -19.32 5.72 27.00
CA GLU A 223 -20.75 6.05 27.13
C GLU A 223 -21.45 5.17 28.19
N ASP A 224 -21.10 3.91 28.27
CA ASP A 224 -21.65 3.01 29.29
C ASP A 224 -21.21 3.38 30.72
N SER A 225 -19.95 3.81 30.88
CA SER A 225 -19.43 4.21 32.19
C SER A 225 -19.97 5.56 32.69
N SER A 226 -20.41 6.46 31.80
CA SER A 226 -21.03 7.73 32.15
C SER A 226 -22.52 7.61 32.51
N ASN A 227 -23.23 6.66 31.89
CA ASN A 227 -24.63 6.33 32.25
C ASN A 227 -24.75 5.67 33.62
N GLU A 228 -23.70 5.01 34.10
CA GLU A 228 -23.70 4.38 35.45
C GLU A 228 -23.53 5.38 36.60
N LYS A 229 -22.89 6.53 36.36
CA LYS A 229 -22.71 7.56 37.39
C LYS A 229 -23.97 8.40 37.64
N ASN A 230 -24.98 8.26 36.78
CA ASN A 230 -26.24 9.01 36.84
C ASN A 230 -27.43 8.17 37.29
N LEU A 231 -27.23 6.92 37.76
CA LEU A 231 -28.20 6.01 38.40
C LEU A 231 -27.81 5.77 39.86
#